data_22925654fe618a58559ff8b3d61b49ad
#
_entry.id   22925654fe618a58559ff8b3d61b49ad
#
_cell.length_a   1.000
_cell.length_b   1.000
_cell.length_c   1.000
_cell.angle_alpha   90.00
_cell.angle_beta   90.00
_cell.angle_gamma   90.00
#
_symmetry.space_group_name_H-M   'P 1'
#
loop_
_entity.id
_entity.type
_entity.pdbx_description
1 polymer ?
#
loop_
_entity_poly.entity_id
_entity_poly.type
_entity_poly.pdbx_seq_one_letter_code
_entity_poly.pdbx_strand_id
1 'polypeptide(L)'
;LQSPHDPFLVSDMEQAIERLHRAVNTHEPICFYGDYDVDGITATSLYLSFFGGLGAKVRAYVPHRLREGYGLNLGAVQRLHDEGISLLVTSDCGTTSHKEIELAAQLGMDVVVTDHHQSDEVMPQAVAVLNPHRTDALYPFRGLCSAALAYKVAQAYQVRYGVAGVPLESLLDLVALATVADVVPLQDENRSFVREGLHQLSRGARCGIRALKQAAGVTRD
;
A
#
# COMPACT_ATOMS: atom_id res chain seq x y z
N LEU A 1 -21.68 0.72 13.81
CA LEU A 1 -20.49 0.97 13.03
C LEU A 1 -20.83 0.92 11.56
N GLN A 2 -20.30 1.87 10.81
CA GLN A 2 -20.46 1.91 9.36
C GLN A 2 -19.68 0.77 8.75
N SER A 3 -20.28 0.02 7.83
CA SER A 3 -19.55 -0.99 7.05
C SER A 3 -18.53 -0.27 6.17
N PRO A 4 -17.32 -0.85 5.96
CA PRO A 4 -16.38 -0.29 5.01
C PRO A 4 -16.98 -0.18 3.61
N HIS A 5 -16.61 0.88 2.89
CA HIS A 5 -17.06 1.07 1.51
C HIS A 5 -16.53 -0.01 0.58
N ASP A 6 -17.23 -0.23 -0.52
CA ASP A 6 -16.80 -1.16 -1.56
C ASP A 6 -15.41 -0.75 -2.10
N PRO A 7 -14.39 -1.62 -2.03
CA PRO A 7 -13.06 -1.30 -2.53
C PRO A 7 -13.01 -1.00 -4.02
N PHE A 8 -13.96 -1.51 -4.81
CA PHE A 8 -14.04 -1.25 -6.25
C PHE A 8 -14.50 0.18 -6.61
N LEU A 9 -14.91 0.98 -5.63
CA LEU A 9 -15.16 2.41 -5.83
C LEU A 9 -13.86 3.24 -5.90
N VAL A 10 -12.72 2.69 -5.49
CA VAL A 10 -11.42 3.34 -5.67
C VAL A 10 -11.08 3.30 -7.16
N SER A 11 -10.76 4.47 -7.73
CA SER A 11 -10.40 4.59 -9.15
C SER A 11 -9.26 3.62 -9.51
N ASP A 12 -9.33 3.01 -10.68
CA ASP A 12 -8.36 2.05 -11.24
C ASP A 12 -8.15 0.77 -10.40
N MET A 13 -9.02 0.47 -9.42
CA MET A 13 -8.88 -0.72 -8.58
C MET A 13 -8.89 -2.02 -9.39
N GLU A 14 -9.76 -2.14 -10.39
CA GLU A 14 -9.82 -3.33 -11.22
C GLU A 14 -8.51 -3.56 -11.97
N GLN A 15 -7.99 -2.52 -12.63
CA GLN A 15 -6.73 -2.58 -13.37
C GLN A 15 -5.55 -2.96 -12.45
N ALA A 16 -5.53 -2.38 -11.24
CA ALA A 16 -4.51 -2.69 -10.24
C ALA A 16 -4.51 -4.16 -9.83
N ILE A 17 -5.68 -4.70 -9.44
CA ILE A 17 -5.76 -6.10 -9.00
C ILE A 17 -5.57 -7.09 -10.14
N GLU A 18 -6.00 -6.78 -11.37
CA GLU A 18 -5.74 -7.60 -12.55
C GLU A 18 -4.23 -7.67 -12.84
N ARG A 19 -3.53 -6.53 -12.78
CA ARG A 19 -2.08 -6.50 -12.98
C ARG A 19 -1.34 -7.29 -11.90
N LEU A 20 -1.72 -7.11 -10.64
CA LEU A 20 -1.19 -7.87 -9.52
C LEU A 20 -1.45 -9.37 -9.66
N HIS A 21 -2.68 -9.74 -10.04
CA HIS A 21 -3.06 -11.14 -10.26
C HIS A 21 -2.25 -11.81 -11.36
N ARG A 22 -2.01 -11.11 -12.48
CA ARG A 22 -1.11 -11.58 -13.52
C ARG A 22 0.27 -11.86 -12.96
N ALA A 23 0.86 -10.92 -12.21
CA ALA A 23 2.19 -11.09 -11.65
C ALA A 23 2.29 -12.26 -10.66
N VAL A 24 1.27 -12.46 -9.82
CA VAL A 24 1.20 -13.61 -8.91
C VAL A 24 1.19 -14.93 -9.69
N ASN A 25 0.33 -15.05 -10.71
CA ASN A 25 0.16 -16.28 -11.46
C ASN A 25 1.34 -16.62 -12.37
N THR A 26 2.03 -15.60 -12.88
CA THR A 26 3.22 -15.78 -13.75
C THR A 26 4.54 -15.77 -12.96
N HIS A 27 4.47 -15.66 -11.62
CA HIS A 27 5.62 -15.57 -10.74
C HIS A 27 6.59 -14.41 -11.09
N GLU A 28 6.03 -13.29 -11.59
CA GLU A 28 6.81 -12.07 -11.82
C GLU A 28 7.32 -11.50 -10.49
N PRO A 29 8.56 -10.98 -10.46
CA PRO A 29 9.07 -10.27 -9.28
C PRO A 29 8.34 -8.94 -9.09
N ILE A 30 7.71 -8.77 -7.93
CA ILE A 30 7.00 -7.55 -7.52
C ILE A 30 7.83 -6.82 -6.47
N CYS A 31 8.04 -5.51 -6.67
CA CYS A 31 8.59 -4.65 -5.62
C CYS A 31 7.49 -3.74 -5.06
N PHE A 32 7.27 -3.81 -3.76
CA PHE A 32 6.47 -2.84 -3.03
C PHE A 32 7.41 -1.74 -2.52
N TYR A 33 7.25 -0.55 -3.07
CA TYR A 33 8.06 0.63 -2.79
C TYR A 33 7.26 1.57 -1.88
N GLY A 34 7.63 1.64 -0.60
CA GLY A 34 6.98 2.52 0.37
C GLY A 34 7.82 3.77 0.65
N ASP A 35 7.16 4.85 1.10
CA ASP A 35 7.91 5.92 1.74
C ASP A 35 8.50 5.47 3.08
N TYR A 36 9.40 6.27 3.64
CA TYR A 36 10.18 5.94 4.85
C TYR A 36 9.45 6.23 6.16
N ASP A 37 8.26 6.78 6.13
CA ASP A 37 7.48 7.05 7.34
C ASP A 37 6.60 5.85 7.77
N VAL A 38 5.77 6.06 8.78
CA VAL A 38 4.95 4.97 9.33
C VAL A 38 3.92 4.48 8.34
N ASP A 39 3.30 5.38 7.54
CA ASP A 39 2.27 4.98 6.57
C ASP A 39 2.88 4.18 5.42
N GLY A 40 3.96 4.68 4.79
CA GLY A 40 4.66 3.96 3.72
C GLY A 40 5.21 2.60 4.16
N ILE A 41 5.82 2.53 5.37
CA ILE A 41 6.36 1.29 5.93
C ILE A 41 5.25 0.28 6.23
N THR A 42 4.13 0.70 6.82
CA THR A 42 3.04 -0.21 7.17
C THR A 42 2.26 -0.66 5.95
N ALA A 43 2.03 0.21 4.96
CA ALA A 43 1.43 -0.15 3.67
C ALA A 43 2.28 -1.21 2.94
N THR A 44 3.59 -1.00 2.85
CA THR A 44 4.54 -1.97 2.28
C THR A 44 4.52 -3.30 3.03
N SER A 45 4.52 -3.26 4.37
CA SER A 45 4.45 -4.46 5.23
C SER A 45 3.14 -5.23 5.04
N LEU A 46 2.03 -4.52 4.82
CA LEU A 46 0.72 -5.10 4.52
C LEU A 46 0.77 -5.85 3.19
N TYR A 47 1.26 -5.21 2.13
CA TYR A 47 1.40 -5.84 0.82
C TYR A 47 2.29 -7.07 0.87
N LEU A 48 3.46 -6.99 1.53
CA LEU A 48 4.34 -8.14 1.72
C LEU A 48 3.65 -9.30 2.44
N SER A 49 2.89 -8.98 3.50
CA SER A 49 2.16 -9.99 4.27
C SER A 49 1.08 -10.65 3.43
N PHE A 50 0.31 -9.88 2.68
CA PHE A 50 -0.81 -10.39 1.89
C PHE A 50 -0.31 -11.17 0.66
N PHE A 51 0.46 -10.54 -0.22
CA PHE A 51 0.91 -11.17 -1.46
C PHE A 51 1.97 -12.23 -1.24
N GLY A 52 2.86 -12.05 -0.25
CA GLY A 52 3.80 -13.08 0.16
C GLY A 52 3.08 -14.32 0.73
N GLY A 53 1.99 -14.12 1.48
CA GLY A 53 1.11 -15.19 1.94
C GLY A 53 0.41 -15.96 0.82
N LEU A 54 0.27 -15.37 -0.37
CA LEU A 54 -0.23 -16.01 -1.59
C LEU A 54 0.89 -16.73 -2.39
N GLY A 55 2.15 -16.68 -1.91
CA GLY A 55 3.27 -17.29 -2.60
C GLY A 55 3.86 -16.44 -3.74
N ALA A 56 3.50 -15.16 -3.84
CA ALA A 56 4.07 -14.27 -4.83
C ALA A 56 5.55 -13.97 -4.54
N LYS A 57 6.33 -13.71 -5.59
CA LYS A 57 7.73 -13.25 -5.47
C LYS A 57 7.74 -11.76 -5.14
N VAL A 58 7.73 -11.44 -3.87
CA VAL A 58 7.63 -10.06 -3.38
C VAL A 58 8.90 -9.61 -2.66
N ARG A 59 9.22 -8.33 -2.80
CA ARG A 59 10.23 -7.64 -2.00
C ARG A 59 9.75 -6.25 -1.64
N ALA A 60 10.36 -5.68 -0.58
CA ALA A 60 10.17 -4.29 -0.23
C ALA A 60 11.34 -3.44 -0.68
N TYR A 61 11.05 -2.17 -0.94
CA TYR A 61 12.04 -1.11 -1.01
C TYR A 61 11.53 0.09 -0.23
N VAL A 62 12.35 0.59 0.68
CA VAL A 62 12.08 1.82 1.43
C VAL A 62 13.28 2.75 1.21
N PRO A 63 13.08 3.95 0.64
CA PRO A 63 14.19 4.86 0.34
C PRO A 63 14.85 5.36 1.63
N HIS A 64 16.14 5.60 1.55
CA HIS A 64 16.88 6.16 2.69
C HIS A 64 16.65 7.67 2.77
N ARG A 65 15.93 8.12 3.81
CA ARG A 65 15.50 9.50 4.01
C ARG A 65 16.56 10.57 3.69
N LEU A 66 17.80 10.35 4.13
CA LEU A 66 18.88 11.36 3.99
C LEU A 66 19.66 11.25 2.67
N ARG A 67 19.59 10.12 1.97
CA ARG A 67 20.39 9.89 0.75
C ARG A 67 19.55 9.90 -0.52
N GLU A 68 18.30 9.45 -0.42
CA GLU A 68 17.41 9.27 -1.56
C GLU A 68 16.24 10.26 -1.55
N GLY A 69 15.92 10.81 -0.37
CA GLY A 69 14.83 11.78 -0.19
C GLY A 69 13.47 11.11 -0.11
N TYR A 70 12.42 11.91 -0.28
CA TYR A 70 11.03 11.48 -0.28
C TYR A 70 10.60 10.92 -1.64
N GLY A 71 9.78 9.88 -1.60
CA GLY A 71 9.06 9.36 -2.75
C GLY A 71 9.90 8.53 -3.72
N LEU A 72 9.33 8.26 -4.88
CA LEU A 72 9.97 7.50 -5.93
C LEU A 72 11.10 8.31 -6.57
N ASN A 73 12.25 7.69 -6.83
CA ASN A 73 13.40 8.36 -7.44
C ASN A 73 13.99 7.56 -8.62
N LEU A 74 14.55 8.26 -9.60
CA LEU A 74 15.07 7.67 -10.84
C LEU A 74 16.15 6.62 -10.59
N GLY A 75 17.04 6.84 -9.60
CA GLY A 75 18.10 5.91 -9.27
C GLY A 75 17.58 4.59 -8.68
N ALA A 76 16.51 4.66 -7.88
CA ALA A 76 15.85 3.47 -7.36
C ALA A 76 15.13 2.70 -8.46
N VAL A 77 14.42 3.39 -9.38
CA VAL A 77 13.75 2.75 -10.52
C VAL A 77 14.76 1.99 -11.39
N GLN A 78 15.88 2.63 -11.78
CA GLN A 78 16.93 1.97 -12.56
C GLN A 78 17.48 0.75 -11.83
N ARG A 79 17.81 0.88 -10.55
CA ARG A 79 18.35 -0.21 -9.74
C ARG A 79 17.39 -1.39 -9.63
N LEU A 80 16.10 -1.13 -9.41
CA LEU A 80 15.09 -2.17 -9.33
C LEU A 80 14.91 -2.90 -10.66
N HIS A 81 14.94 -2.18 -11.78
CA HIS A 81 14.98 -2.80 -13.12
C HIS A 81 16.18 -3.72 -13.28
N ASP A 82 17.41 -3.25 -12.95
CA ASP A 82 18.65 -4.03 -13.08
C ASP A 82 18.63 -5.28 -12.19
N GLU A 83 17.87 -5.27 -11.10
CA GLU A 83 17.62 -6.39 -10.20
C GLU A 83 16.47 -7.31 -10.68
N GLY A 84 15.89 -7.05 -11.86
CA GLY A 84 14.88 -7.89 -12.52
C GLY A 84 13.46 -7.68 -12.04
N ILE A 85 13.14 -6.55 -11.41
CA ILE A 85 11.75 -6.20 -11.06
C ILE A 85 11.00 -5.82 -12.33
N SER A 86 9.81 -6.41 -12.53
CA SER A 86 8.93 -6.13 -13.66
C SER A 86 7.64 -5.37 -13.26
N LEU A 87 7.25 -5.46 -11.98
CA LEU A 87 6.13 -4.73 -11.43
C LEU A 87 6.55 -3.96 -10.19
N LEU A 88 6.38 -2.64 -10.24
CA LEU A 88 6.58 -1.73 -9.13
C LEU A 88 5.21 -1.27 -8.59
N VAL A 89 4.98 -1.46 -7.29
CA VAL A 89 3.79 -0.96 -6.60
C VAL A 89 4.23 0.05 -5.58
N THR A 90 3.88 1.32 -5.79
CA THR A 90 4.22 2.37 -4.82
C THR A 90 3.21 2.42 -3.69
N SER A 91 3.64 2.86 -2.53
CA SER A 91 2.80 3.06 -1.34
C SER A 91 3.21 4.37 -0.68
N ASP A 92 2.26 5.25 -0.48
CA ASP A 92 2.46 6.54 0.17
C ASP A 92 3.35 7.51 -0.64
N CYS A 93 3.40 7.29 -1.92
CA CYS A 93 4.08 8.14 -2.90
C CYS A 93 3.68 7.73 -4.34
N GLY A 94 4.02 8.56 -5.29
CA GLY A 94 3.92 8.20 -6.71
C GLY A 94 2.94 9.05 -7.51
N THR A 95 1.92 9.65 -6.89
CA THR A 95 0.92 10.44 -7.62
C THR A 95 1.52 11.57 -8.47
N THR A 96 2.63 12.17 -8.04
CA THR A 96 3.33 13.24 -8.75
C THR A 96 4.65 12.78 -9.40
N SER A 97 4.97 11.48 -9.37
CA SER A 97 6.24 10.92 -9.85
C SER A 97 6.23 10.63 -11.35
N HIS A 98 5.87 11.63 -12.19
CA HIS A 98 5.70 11.45 -13.63
C HIS A 98 6.96 10.96 -14.33
N LYS A 99 8.14 11.55 -14.01
CA LYS A 99 9.41 11.21 -14.65
C LYS A 99 9.91 9.80 -14.29
N GLU A 100 9.71 9.43 -13.03
CA GLU A 100 10.11 8.13 -12.50
C GLU A 100 9.25 7.02 -13.10
N ILE A 101 7.96 7.26 -13.26
CA ILE A 101 7.01 6.33 -13.87
C ILE A 101 7.25 6.23 -15.38
N GLU A 102 7.56 7.34 -16.04
CA GLU A 102 7.97 7.33 -17.45
C GLU A 102 9.26 6.53 -17.65
N LEU A 103 10.27 6.69 -16.79
CA LEU A 103 11.49 5.88 -16.83
C LEU A 103 11.17 4.39 -16.64
N ALA A 104 10.32 4.04 -15.66
CA ALA A 104 9.91 2.66 -15.45
C ALA A 104 9.29 2.06 -16.72
N ALA A 105 8.38 2.78 -17.38
CA ALA A 105 7.77 2.36 -18.64
C ALA A 105 8.81 2.19 -19.77
N GLN A 106 9.78 3.10 -19.92
CA GLN A 106 10.88 2.99 -20.89
C GLN A 106 11.76 1.75 -20.65
N LEU A 107 11.90 1.34 -19.38
CA LEU A 107 12.62 0.14 -18.98
C LEU A 107 11.76 -1.13 -19.05
N GLY A 108 10.50 -1.04 -19.46
CA GLY A 108 9.59 -2.19 -19.58
C GLY A 108 9.02 -2.66 -18.24
N MET A 109 9.07 -1.83 -17.21
CA MET A 109 8.44 -2.08 -15.91
C MET A 109 7.03 -1.49 -15.88
N ASP A 110 6.06 -2.25 -15.37
CA ASP A 110 4.73 -1.74 -15.04
C ASP A 110 4.74 -1.09 -13.65
N VAL A 111 3.95 -0.01 -13.49
CA VAL A 111 3.79 0.67 -12.21
C VAL A 111 2.32 0.72 -11.80
N VAL A 112 2.03 0.37 -10.56
CA VAL A 112 0.76 0.62 -9.88
C VAL A 112 1.02 1.60 -8.73
N VAL A 113 0.34 2.73 -8.74
CA VAL A 113 0.46 3.75 -7.69
C VAL A 113 -0.64 3.56 -6.65
N THR A 114 -0.27 3.49 -5.36
CA THR A 114 -1.20 3.61 -4.24
C THR A 114 -0.75 4.76 -3.34
N ASP A 115 -1.51 5.84 -3.33
CA ASP A 115 -1.12 7.09 -2.71
C ASP A 115 -2.37 7.85 -2.22
N HIS A 116 -2.21 8.72 -1.24
CA HIS A 116 -3.30 9.54 -0.70
C HIS A 116 -2.97 11.04 -0.65
N HIS A 117 -1.80 11.42 -1.14
CA HIS A 117 -1.42 12.82 -1.23
C HIS A 117 -2.26 13.56 -2.25
N GLN A 118 -2.25 14.91 -2.16
CA GLN A 118 -2.93 15.74 -3.16
C GLN A 118 -2.40 15.41 -4.55
N SER A 119 -3.32 15.29 -5.48
CA SER A 119 -2.99 14.95 -6.86
C SER A 119 -2.97 16.19 -7.75
N ASP A 120 -2.15 16.15 -8.79
CA ASP A 120 -2.23 17.07 -9.91
C ASP A 120 -3.50 16.82 -10.75
N GLU A 121 -3.83 17.74 -11.65
CA GLU A 121 -4.94 17.53 -12.61
C GLU A 121 -4.66 16.36 -13.57
N VAL A 122 -3.40 16.11 -13.86
CA VAL A 122 -2.95 15.04 -14.77
C VAL A 122 -2.29 13.94 -13.95
N MET A 123 -2.80 12.73 -14.07
CA MET A 123 -2.20 11.55 -13.42
C MET A 123 -0.97 11.06 -14.19
N PRO A 124 0.01 10.46 -13.49
CA PRO A 124 1.14 9.80 -14.14
C PRO A 124 0.66 8.60 -15.00
N GLN A 125 1.40 8.29 -16.05
CA GLN A 125 1.09 7.21 -17.00
C GLN A 125 1.46 5.83 -16.43
N ALA A 126 0.87 5.50 -15.27
CA ALA A 126 0.96 4.19 -14.65
C ALA A 126 -0.13 3.24 -15.16
N VAL A 127 -0.01 1.94 -14.89
CA VAL A 127 -1.05 0.94 -15.19
C VAL A 127 -2.32 1.25 -14.41
N ALA A 128 -2.16 1.72 -13.16
CA ALA A 128 -3.25 2.15 -12.29
C ALA A 128 -2.76 3.19 -11.30
N VAL A 129 -3.62 4.14 -10.95
CA VAL A 129 -3.35 5.16 -9.91
C VAL A 129 -4.51 5.16 -8.92
N LEU A 130 -4.31 4.49 -7.79
CA LEU A 130 -5.28 4.43 -6.70
C LEU A 130 -5.03 5.59 -5.76
N ASN A 131 -5.83 6.65 -5.91
CA ASN A 131 -5.75 7.81 -5.03
C ASN A 131 -7.16 8.44 -4.84
N PRO A 132 -7.68 8.52 -3.61
CA PRO A 132 -8.99 9.09 -3.34
C PRO A 132 -9.07 10.62 -3.54
N HIS A 133 -7.92 11.31 -3.70
CA HIS A 133 -7.86 12.75 -3.97
C HIS A 133 -7.87 13.10 -5.46
N ARG A 134 -7.89 12.13 -6.37
CA ARG A 134 -8.07 12.37 -7.80
C ARG A 134 -9.34 13.19 -8.07
N THR A 135 -9.31 14.01 -9.09
CA THR A 135 -10.45 14.84 -9.49
C THR A 135 -11.65 14.02 -9.97
N ASP A 136 -11.38 12.84 -10.56
CA ASP A 136 -12.37 11.88 -11.05
C ASP A 136 -12.71 10.76 -10.05
N ALA A 137 -12.21 10.85 -8.80
CA ALA A 137 -12.45 9.82 -7.79
C ALA A 137 -13.93 9.77 -7.37
N LEU A 138 -14.50 8.57 -7.42
CA LEU A 138 -15.86 8.27 -6.96
C LEU A 138 -15.90 7.70 -5.54
N TYR A 139 -14.74 7.45 -4.94
CA TYR A 139 -14.67 6.92 -3.58
C TYR A 139 -15.24 7.92 -2.58
N PRO A 140 -16.20 7.51 -1.73
CA PRO A 140 -16.98 8.46 -0.93
C PRO A 140 -16.19 9.09 0.23
N PHE A 141 -15.08 8.49 0.65
CA PHE A 141 -14.27 8.96 1.75
C PHE A 141 -12.81 9.18 1.35
N ARG A 142 -12.37 10.44 1.31
CA ARG A 142 -11.01 10.80 0.88
C ARG A 142 -9.95 10.71 1.98
N GLY A 143 -10.33 10.46 3.22
CA GLY A 143 -9.43 10.50 4.38
C GLY A 143 -8.70 9.18 4.66
N LEU A 144 -8.50 8.30 3.67
CA LEU A 144 -7.71 7.09 3.84
C LEU A 144 -6.21 7.41 3.82
N CYS A 145 -5.43 6.76 4.68
CA CYS A 145 -3.98 6.68 4.56
C CYS A 145 -3.58 5.57 3.56
N SER A 146 -2.32 5.51 3.15
CA SER A 146 -1.85 4.53 2.16
C SER A 146 -1.93 3.08 2.66
N ALA A 147 -1.73 2.82 3.96
CA ALA A 147 -1.96 1.50 4.51
C ALA A 147 -3.44 1.06 4.43
N ALA A 148 -4.38 2.01 4.58
CA ALA A 148 -5.80 1.72 4.38
C ALA A 148 -6.12 1.46 2.91
N LEU A 149 -5.49 2.17 1.96
CA LEU A 149 -5.61 1.87 0.53
C LEU A 149 -5.02 0.50 0.18
N ALA A 150 -3.85 0.15 0.74
CA ALA A 150 -3.28 -1.19 0.58
C ALA A 150 -4.21 -2.29 1.11
N TYR A 151 -4.90 -2.02 2.21
CA TYR A 151 -5.94 -2.90 2.74
C TYR A 151 -7.12 -3.04 1.78
N LYS A 152 -7.56 -1.93 1.13
CA LYS A 152 -8.60 -1.97 0.09
C LYS A 152 -8.19 -2.80 -1.12
N VAL A 153 -6.93 -2.72 -1.55
CA VAL A 153 -6.39 -3.59 -2.61
C VAL A 153 -6.46 -5.05 -2.21
N ALA A 154 -6.05 -5.39 -0.98
CA ALA A 154 -6.15 -6.76 -0.47
C ALA A 154 -7.60 -7.26 -0.39
N GLN A 155 -8.54 -6.39 0.04
CA GLN A 155 -9.98 -6.69 0.04
C GLN A 155 -10.51 -6.96 -1.39
N ALA A 156 -10.22 -6.05 -2.33
CA ALA A 156 -10.66 -6.19 -3.72
C ALA A 156 -10.11 -7.48 -4.35
N TYR A 157 -8.82 -7.75 -4.10
CA TYR A 157 -8.17 -8.95 -4.59
C TYR A 157 -8.83 -10.23 -4.03
N GLN A 158 -9.10 -10.26 -2.72
CA GLN A 158 -9.77 -11.40 -2.09
C GLN A 158 -11.20 -11.59 -2.62
N VAL A 159 -11.96 -10.50 -2.77
CA VAL A 159 -13.33 -10.56 -3.32
C VAL A 159 -13.33 -11.08 -4.76
N ARG A 160 -12.39 -10.59 -5.59
CA ARG A 160 -12.36 -10.93 -7.02
C ARG A 160 -11.88 -12.34 -7.29
N TYR A 161 -10.87 -12.81 -6.57
CA TYR A 161 -10.17 -14.08 -6.87
C TYR A 161 -10.42 -15.19 -5.86
N GLY A 162 -11.20 -14.93 -4.80
CA GLY A 162 -11.61 -15.95 -3.83
C GLY A 162 -10.46 -16.56 -3.05
N VAL A 163 -9.33 -15.83 -2.89
CA VAL A 163 -8.13 -16.36 -2.24
C VAL A 163 -8.29 -16.43 -0.72
N ALA A 164 -7.92 -17.55 -0.14
CA ALA A 164 -7.89 -17.79 1.31
C ALA A 164 -6.42 -17.93 1.75
N GLY A 165 -5.70 -16.84 1.86
CA GLY A 165 -4.30 -16.89 2.28
C GLY A 165 -4.08 -16.25 3.63
N VAL A 166 -4.25 -14.94 3.71
CA VAL A 166 -4.04 -14.15 4.92
C VAL A 166 -5.38 -13.60 5.38
N PRO A 167 -5.80 -13.84 6.64
CA PRO A 167 -7.00 -13.20 7.18
C PRO A 167 -6.86 -11.68 7.16
N LEU A 168 -7.74 -11.00 6.45
CA LEU A 168 -7.68 -9.54 6.30
C LEU A 168 -7.70 -8.82 7.65
N GLU A 169 -8.46 -9.34 8.60
CA GLU A 169 -8.55 -8.78 9.95
C GLU A 169 -7.19 -8.70 10.64
N SER A 170 -6.29 -9.65 10.33
CA SER A 170 -4.93 -9.67 10.90
C SER A 170 -4.03 -8.53 10.38
N LEU A 171 -4.43 -7.84 9.31
CA LEU A 171 -3.70 -6.73 8.71
C LEU A 171 -4.14 -5.37 9.25
N LEU A 172 -5.24 -5.34 10.01
CA LEU A 172 -5.78 -4.09 10.56
C LEU A 172 -4.89 -3.46 11.64
N ASP A 173 -3.98 -4.22 12.24
CA ASP A 173 -2.96 -3.70 13.15
C ASP A 173 -2.06 -2.66 12.44
N LEU A 174 -1.65 -2.94 11.20
CA LEU A 174 -0.86 -2.04 10.38
C LEU A 174 -1.66 -0.82 9.95
N VAL A 175 -2.92 -1.03 9.53
CA VAL A 175 -3.82 0.05 9.12
C VAL A 175 -4.10 1.02 10.28
N ALA A 176 -4.34 0.50 11.48
CA ALA A 176 -4.59 1.34 12.66
C ALA A 176 -3.34 2.17 13.03
N LEU A 177 -2.17 1.54 12.99
CA LEU A 177 -0.91 2.23 13.28
C LEU A 177 -0.67 3.39 12.32
N ALA A 178 -0.83 3.15 11.01
CA ALA A 178 -0.70 4.16 9.98
C ALA A 178 -1.72 5.29 10.13
N THR A 179 -3.01 4.93 10.23
CA THR A 179 -4.11 5.90 10.32
C THR A 179 -3.90 6.91 11.47
N VAL A 180 -3.38 6.42 12.61
CA VAL A 180 -3.11 7.29 13.77
C VAL A 180 -1.81 8.08 13.59
N ALA A 181 -0.75 7.47 13.06
CA ALA A 181 0.55 8.11 12.91
C ALA A 181 0.55 9.21 11.84
N ASP A 182 -0.19 8.98 10.75
CA ASP A 182 -0.34 9.93 9.65
C ASP A 182 -1.40 11.03 9.93
N VAL A 183 -2.04 10.96 11.11
CA VAL A 183 -3.00 11.97 11.59
C VAL A 183 -4.20 12.18 10.65
N VAL A 184 -4.59 11.17 9.87
CA VAL A 184 -5.78 11.25 9.02
C VAL A 184 -7.07 11.21 9.85
N PRO A 185 -8.20 11.72 9.32
CA PRO A 185 -9.45 11.85 10.10
C PRO A 185 -9.95 10.50 10.65
N LEU A 186 -10.20 10.42 11.97
CA LEU A 186 -10.82 9.25 12.61
C LEU A 186 -12.36 9.27 12.42
N GLN A 187 -12.77 9.33 11.17
CA GLN A 187 -14.17 9.38 10.74
C GLN A 187 -14.44 8.23 9.79
N ASP A 188 -15.71 8.05 9.44
CA ASP A 188 -16.15 7.05 8.47
C ASP A 188 -15.53 5.66 8.74
N GLU A 189 -14.97 5.00 7.72
CA GLU A 189 -14.37 3.67 7.83
C GLU A 189 -13.04 3.65 8.61
N ASN A 190 -12.29 4.75 8.66
CA ASN A 190 -11.08 4.86 9.48
C ASN A 190 -11.37 4.57 10.95
N ARG A 191 -12.52 5.02 11.45
CA ARG A 191 -12.95 4.74 12.83
C ARG A 191 -13.12 3.24 13.08
N SER A 192 -13.67 2.52 12.11
CA SER A 192 -13.84 1.07 12.17
C SER A 192 -12.48 0.36 12.09
N PHE A 193 -11.63 0.77 11.16
CA PHE A 193 -10.28 0.20 10.98
C PHE A 193 -9.42 0.39 12.23
N VAL A 194 -9.39 1.59 12.80
CA VAL A 194 -8.61 1.84 14.02
C VAL A 194 -9.13 1.03 15.20
N ARG A 195 -10.44 0.96 15.39
CA ARG A 195 -11.02 0.17 16.49
C ARG A 195 -10.64 -1.31 16.38
N GLU A 196 -10.86 -1.93 15.23
CA GLU A 196 -10.55 -3.34 15.04
C GLU A 196 -9.03 -3.58 15.03
N GLY A 197 -8.26 -2.64 14.46
CA GLY A 197 -6.81 -2.71 14.45
C GLY A 197 -6.19 -2.60 15.85
N LEU A 198 -6.75 -1.81 16.75
CA LEU A 198 -6.33 -1.76 18.16
C LEU A 198 -6.52 -3.11 18.85
N HIS A 199 -7.60 -3.85 18.54
CA HIS A 199 -7.77 -5.21 19.03
C HIS A 199 -6.71 -6.16 18.48
N GLN A 200 -6.29 -6.00 17.22
CA GLN A 200 -5.19 -6.81 16.68
C GLN A 200 -3.83 -6.42 17.29
N LEU A 201 -3.59 -5.12 17.51
CA LEU A 201 -2.38 -4.62 18.17
C LEU A 201 -2.24 -5.16 19.60
N SER A 202 -3.35 -5.26 20.35
CA SER A 202 -3.33 -5.81 21.72
C SER A 202 -2.94 -7.30 21.73
N ARG A 203 -3.36 -8.07 20.74
CA ARG A 203 -2.99 -9.49 20.60
C ARG A 203 -1.49 -9.69 20.31
N GLY A 204 -0.80 -8.68 19.78
CA GLY A 204 0.66 -8.68 19.58
C GLY A 204 1.18 -9.82 18.70
N ALA A 205 0.38 -10.28 17.73
CA ALA A 205 0.74 -11.45 16.90
C ALA A 205 1.98 -11.17 16.01
N ARG A 206 2.12 -9.94 15.50
CA ARG A 206 3.18 -9.55 14.58
C ARG A 206 4.50 -9.25 15.33
N CYS A 207 5.60 -9.89 14.91
CA CYS A 207 6.92 -9.73 15.59
C CYS A 207 7.43 -8.29 15.59
N GLY A 208 7.28 -7.56 14.48
CA GLY A 208 7.68 -6.16 14.37
C GLY A 208 6.89 -5.24 15.31
N ILE A 209 5.59 -5.47 15.46
CA ILE A 209 4.74 -4.72 16.41
C ILE A 209 5.18 -4.99 17.84
N ARG A 210 5.49 -6.25 18.20
CA ARG A 210 6.02 -6.57 19.55
C ARG A 210 7.32 -5.87 19.82
N ALA A 211 8.26 -5.89 18.87
CA ALA A 211 9.53 -5.19 18.99
C ALA A 211 9.37 -3.68 19.14
N LEU A 212 8.44 -3.09 18.36
CA LEU A 212 8.12 -1.66 18.45
C LEU A 212 7.51 -1.31 19.81
N LYS A 213 6.54 -2.09 20.31
CA LYS A 213 5.97 -1.92 21.68
C LYS A 213 7.06 -1.97 22.74
N GLN A 214 7.96 -2.94 22.66
CA GLN A 214 9.08 -3.08 23.59
C GLN A 214 10.02 -1.87 23.54
N ALA A 215 10.41 -1.43 22.34
CA ALA A 215 11.28 -0.26 22.15
C ALA A 215 10.64 1.04 22.66
N ALA A 216 9.32 1.17 22.51
CA ALA A 216 8.54 2.31 22.99
C ALA A 216 8.21 2.25 24.51
N GLY A 217 8.61 1.20 25.22
CA GLY A 217 8.29 1.02 26.64
C GLY A 217 6.81 0.75 26.93
N VAL A 218 6.05 0.33 25.92
CA VAL A 218 4.64 -0.04 26.06
C VAL A 218 4.55 -1.46 26.61
N THR A 219 4.33 -1.56 27.94
CA THR A 219 4.32 -2.84 28.68
C THR A 219 2.93 -3.36 28.99
N ARG A 220 1.86 -2.63 28.66
CA ARG A 220 0.46 -3.04 28.90
C ARG A 220 -0.22 -3.47 27.59
N ASP A 221 -0.94 -4.56 27.72
CA ASP A 221 -1.87 -5.09 26.71
C ASP A 221 -3.10 -4.19 26.52
#